data_277c9b44ce32f66dbe024fc4c83cf79b
#
_entry.id   277c9b44ce32f66dbe024fc4c83cf79b
#
_cell.length_a   1.000
_cell.length_b   1.000
_cell.length_c   1.000
_cell.angle_alpha   90.00
_cell.angle_beta   90.00
_cell.angle_gamma   90.00
#
_symmetry.space_group_name_H-M   'P 1'
#
loop_
_entity.id
_entity.type
_entity.pdbx_description
1 polymer ?
#
loop_
_entity_poly.entity_id
_entity_poly.type
_entity_poly.pdbx_seq_one_letter_code
_entity_poly.pdbx_strand_id
1 'polypeptide(L)'
;MQTTIYLPFHHKMADQHPNTGISSVDSVTFTFPPSPLLTQTHDVPAGAQCTRDTCSRDKACECVHVRKIPKGDTVELILVDQGGESDHVFHLHGYSFLVVGVAQVPGFLDAETIQRLNQEGQLFPSKNLVNPVRKDTVTIPKFGAVALRFKADNPGYWILRDERSNQWTRGLDVVLQVGDTSDFVKPPPDFPKCGSYVGPHYFLI
;
A
#
# COMPACT_ATOMS: atom_id res chain seq x y z
N MET A 1 1.37 9.95 18.63
CA MET A 1 2.46 10.47 17.80
C MET A 1 1.95 10.67 16.37
N GLN A 2 2.64 11.40 15.51
CA GLN A 2 2.25 11.55 14.11
C GLN A 2 3.30 10.86 13.24
N THR A 3 2.85 10.00 12.33
CA THR A 3 3.70 9.30 11.35
C THR A 3 3.32 9.73 9.95
N THR A 4 4.30 10.16 9.14
CA THR A 4 4.08 10.48 7.72
C THR A 4 4.71 9.40 6.86
N ILE A 5 3.95 8.83 5.93
CA ILE A 5 4.38 7.79 5.00
C ILE A 5 4.24 8.33 3.59
N TYR A 6 5.33 8.33 2.84
CA TYR A 6 5.38 8.75 1.45
C TYR A 6 5.35 7.51 0.56
N LEU A 7 4.39 7.46 -0.36
CA LEU A 7 4.18 6.37 -1.31
C LEU A 7 4.09 6.94 -2.74
N PRO A 8 5.20 7.40 -3.31
CA PRO A 8 5.25 7.64 -4.73
C PRO A 8 5.02 6.35 -5.47
N PHE A 9 4.14 6.34 -6.46
CA PHE A 9 3.87 5.15 -7.24
C PHE A 9 4.02 5.42 -8.73
N HIS A 10 4.42 4.37 -9.45
CA HIS A 10 4.65 4.43 -10.88
C HIS A 10 4.04 3.22 -11.55
N HIS A 11 3.25 3.47 -12.58
CA HIS A 11 2.80 2.45 -13.51
C HIS A 11 3.39 2.74 -14.87
N LYS A 12 4.17 1.81 -15.41
CA LYS A 12 4.70 1.90 -16.78
C LYS A 12 4.12 0.77 -17.60
N MET A 13 3.40 1.12 -18.66
CA MET A 13 2.99 0.15 -19.66
C MET A 13 4.21 -0.22 -20.52
N ALA A 14 4.37 -1.52 -20.80
CA ALA A 14 5.37 -1.95 -21.77
C ALA A 14 4.92 -1.56 -23.17
N ASP A 15 5.80 -0.97 -23.95
CA ASP A 15 5.52 -0.42 -25.28
C ASP A 15 4.96 -1.45 -26.30
N GLN A 16 5.12 -2.74 -26.05
CA GLN A 16 4.70 -3.81 -26.95
C GLN A 16 3.56 -4.70 -26.44
N HIS A 17 3.27 -4.65 -25.12
CA HIS A 17 2.19 -5.44 -24.49
C HIS A 17 1.55 -4.62 -23.37
N PRO A 18 0.40 -3.98 -23.63
CA PRO A 18 -0.27 -3.11 -22.65
C PRO A 18 -0.64 -3.80 -21.34
N ASN A 19 -0.55 -5.13 -21.28
CA ASN A 19 -0.85 -5.92 -20.10
C ASN A 19 0.38 -6.34 -19.26
N THR A 20 1.60 -5.93 -19.63
CA THR A 20 2.85 -6.34 -18.97
C THR A 20 3.62 -5.19 -18.32
N GLY A 21 2.94 -4.09 -18.00
CA GLY A 21 3.56 -2.95 -17.31
C GLY A 21 4.14 -3.33 -15.95
N ILE A 22 5.34 -2.85 -15.66
CA ILE A 22 5.94 -2.94 -14.33
C ILE A 22 5.41 -1.78 -13.51
N SER A 23 4.78 -2.10 -12.37
CA SER A 23 4.25 -1.13 -11.44
C SER A 23 4.98 -1.23 -10.12
N SER A 24 5.16 -0.11 -9.45
CA SER A 24 5.80 -0.08 -8.13
C SER A 24 5.22 1.02 -7.25
N VAL A 25 5.24 0.79 -5.94
CA VAL A 25 4.99 1.80 -4.92
C VAL A 25 6.25 1.94 -4.09
N ASP A 26 6.74 3.17 -3.93
CA ASP A 26 8.01 3.47 -3.25
C ASP A 26 9.17 2.60 -3.78
N SER A 27 9.24 2.43 -5.11
CA SER A 27 10.23 1.62 -5.83
C SER A 27 10.16 0.11 -5.53
N VAL A 28 9.07 -0.38 -4.96
CA VAL A 28 8.83 -1.80 -4.68
C VAL A 28 7.67 -2.29 -5.51
N THR A 29 7.88 -3.34 -6.30
CA THR A 29 6.83 -4.10 -6.98
C THR A 29 6.27 -5.14 -6.01
N PHE A 30 5.00 -5.01 -5.67
CA PHE A 30 4.37 -5.90 -4.72
C PHE A 30 4.21 -7.31 -5.29
N THR A 31 4.58 -8.30 -4.49
CA THR A 31 4.25 -9.72 -4.73
C THR A 31 3.46 -10.27 -3.56
N PHE A 32 2.47 -11.13 -3.85
CA PHE A 32 1.65 -11.72 -2.80
C PHE A 32 2.47 -12.70 -1.95
N PRO A 33 2.26 -12.69 -0.61
CA PRO A 33 2.87 -13.69 0.25
C PRO A 33 2.30 -15.09 -0.07
N PRO A 34 3.08 -16.17 0.13
CA PRO A 34 2.62 -17.54 -0.11
C PRO A 34 1.54 -18.01 0.88
N SER A 35 1.39 -17.31 2.00
CA SER A 35 0.41 -17.59 3.06
C SER A 35 -0.07 -16.30 3.72
N PRO A 36 -1.25 -16.31 4.38
CA PRO A 36 -1.80 -15.12 5.01
C PRO A 36 -0.89 -14.57 6.11
N LEU A 37 -0.53 -13.28 6.00
CA LEU A 37 0.34 -12.61 6.97
C LEU A 37 -0.24 -12.59 8.39
N LEU A 38 -1.56 -12.51 8.55
CA LEU A 38 -2.21 -12.42 9.85
C LEU A 38 -2.19 -13.74 10.61
N THR A 39 -2.41 -14.85 9.93
CA THR A 39 -2.63 -16.16 10.57
C THR A 39 -1.48 -17.14 10.42
N GLN A 40 -0.62 -16.92 9.41
CA GLN A 40 0.49 -17.82 9.06
C GLN A 40 1.77 -17.05 8.71
N THR A 41 2.10 -16.01 9.46
CA THR A 41 3.32 -15.20 9.22
C THR A 41 4.59 -16.06 9.25
N HIS A 42 4.61 -17.11 10.05
CA HIS A 42 5.76 -18.03 10.18
C HIS A 42 6.01 -18.88 8.91
N ASP A 43 5.00 -19.02 8.04
CA ASP A 43 5.13 -19.73 6.76
C ASP A 43 5.61 -18.79 5.63
N VAL A 44 5.72 -17.48 5.91
CA VAL A 44 6.26 -16.50 4.96
C VAL A 44 7.78 -16.45 5.13
N PRO A 45 8.57 -16.73 4.07
CA PRO A 45 10.03 -16.67 4.15
C PRO A 45 10.52 -15.30 4.65
N ALA A 46 11.55 -15.29 5.51
CA ALA A 46 12.07 -14.07 6.12
C ALA A 46 12.49 -13.00 5.11
N GLY A 47 12.96 -13.42 3.93
CA GLY A 47 13.34 -12.50 2.83
C GLY A 47 12.19 -12.10 1.90
N ALA A 48 10.97 -12.61 2.11
CA ALA A 48 9.84 -12.29 1.25
C ALA A 48 9.21 -10.93 1.56
N GLN A 49 9.46 -10.37 2.74
CA GLN A 49 8.99 -9.04 3.13
C GLN A 49 10.11 -8.02 2.95
N CYS A 50 9.79 -6.89 2.36
CA CYS A 50 10.76 -5.81 2.21
C CYS A 50 10.14 -4.42 2.28
N THR A 51 11.01 -3.43 2.35
CA THR A 51 10.74 -2.01 2.13
C THR A 51 11.77 -1.49 1.15
N ARG A 52 11.61 -0.26 0.67
CA ARG A 52 12.62 0.42 -0.15
C ARG A 52 14.04 0.34 0.45
N ASP A 53 14.13 0.52 1.77
CA ASP A 53 15.43 0.58 2.47
C ASP A 53 16.13 -0.79 2.56
N THR A 54 15.37 -1.87 2.45
CA THR A 54 15.90 -3.25 2.51
C THR A 54 16.18 -3.83 1.12
N CYS A 55 15.83 -3.12 0.06
CA CYS A 55 16.08 -3.53 -1.32
C CYS A 55 17.41 -3.01 -1.84
N SER A 56 18.09 -3.84 -2.62
CA SER A 56 19.27 -3.41 -3.36
C SER A 56 18.88 -2.37 -4.43
N ARG A 57 19.61 -1.25 -4.49
CA ARG A 57 19.35 -0.19 -5.49
C ARG A 57 19.62 -0.61 -6.93
N ASP A 58 20.36 -1.72 -7.11
CA ASP A 58 20.80 -2.19 -8.43
C ASP A 58 19.86 -3.23 -9.06
N LYS A 59 18.80 -3.63 -8.37
CA LYS A 59 17.86 -4.65 -8.84
C LYS A 59 16.42 -4.20 -8.64
N ALA A 60 15.52 -4.67 -9.52
CA ALA A 60 14.10 -4.55 -9.30
C ALA A 60 13.74 -5.18 -7.94
N CYS A 61 13.06 -4.43 -7.11
CA CYS A 61 12.65 -4.86 -5.78
C CYS A 61 11.25 -5.48 -5.88
N GLU A 62 11.17 -6.80 -5.81
CA GLU A 62 9.92 -7.55 -5.86
C GLU A 62 9.73 -8.33 -4.56
N CYS A 63 8.72 -7.97 -3.78
CA CYS A 63 8.47 -8.59 -2.48
C CYS A 63 7.09 -8.25 -1.93
N VAL A 64 6.75 -8.79 -0.77
CA VAL A 64 5.63 -8.34 0.06
C VAL A 64 6.03 -6.99 0.68
N HIS A 65 5.57 -5.89 0.10
CA HIS A 65 5.89 -4.54 0.58
C HIS A 65 5.13 -4.23 1.87
N VAL A 66 5.82 -4.22 3.01
CA VAL A 66 5.21 -3.98 4.32
C VAL A 66 5.72 -2.69 4.94
N ARG A 67 4.81 -1.80 5.34
CA ARG A 67 5.10 -0.57 6.10
C ARG A 67 4.55 -0.70 7.52
N LYS A 68 5.44 -0.68 8.51
CA LYS A 68 5.05 -0.77 9.92
C LYS A 68 4.60 0.59 10.47
N ILE A 69 3.51 0.58 11.21
CA ILE A 69 2.89 1.76 11.81
C ILE A 69 2.64 1.48 13.29
N PRO A 70 3.15 2.31 14.20
CA PRO A 70 2.84 2.15 15.62
C PRO A 70 1.34 2.29 15.88
N LYS A 71 0.78 1.37 16.69
CA LYS A 71 -0.61 1.44 17.14
C LYS A 71 -0.87 2.76 17.85
N GLY A 72 -1.98 3.39 17.50
CA GLY A 72 -2.42 4.64 18.10
C GLY A 72 -1.83 5.91 17.45
N ASP A 73 -0.96 5.80 16.46
CA ASP A 73 -0.46 6.96 15.74
C ASP A 73 -1.52 7.60 14.85
N THR A 74 -1.42 8.91 14.65
CA THR A 74 -2.11 9.60 13.57
C THR A 74 -1.22 9.54 12.35
N VAL A 75 -1.68 8.85 11.31
CA VAL A 75 -0.94 8.65 10.07
C VAL A 75 -1.34 9.69 9.04
N GLU A 76 -0.36 10.32 8.42
CA GLU A 76 -0.54 11.05 7.17
C GLU A 76 0.10 10.22 6.04
N LEU A 77 -0.73 9.70 5.15
CA LEU A 77 -0.32 8.91 3.99
C LEU A 77 -0.34 9.79 2.76
N ILE A 78 0.80 9.90 2.07
CA ILE A 78 0.97 10.74 0.88
C ILE A 78 1.22 9.85 -0.32
N LEU A 79 0.24 9.80 -1.22
CA LEU A 79 0.30 9.08 -2.49
C LEU A 79 0.58 10.09 -3.60
N VAL A 80 1.56 9.79 -4.47
CA VAL A 80 1.94 10.66 -5.60
C VAL A 80 2.11 9.82 -6.85
N ASP A 81 1.33 10.13 -7.89
CA ASP A 81 1.49 9.50 -9.20
C ASP A 81 2.71 10.08 -9.93
N GLN A 82 3.69 9.21 -10.20
CA GLN A 82 4.92 9.53 -10.94
C GLN A 82 4.84 9.14 -12.42
N GLY A 83 3.90 8.27 -12.78
CA GLY A 83 3.79 7.73 -14.14
C GLY A 83 3.00 8.62 -15.09
N GLY A 84 1.95 9.22 -14.59
CA GLY A 84 1.10 10.15 -15.33
C GLY A 84 0.40 9.53 -16.54
N GLU A 85 0.20 8.21 -16.56
CA GLU A 85 -0.47 7.54 -17.70
C GLU A 85 -1.99 7.63 -17.60
N SER A 86 -2.53 7.51 -16.38
CA SER A 86 -3.97 7.48 -16.13
C SER A 86 -4.29 7.78 -14.67
N ASP A 87 -5.57 8.03 -14.38
CA ASP A 87 -6.05 8.11 -13.01
C ASP A 87 -5.96 6.75 -12.30
N HIS A 88 -5.75 6.78 -11.00
CA HIS A 88 -5.68 5.60 -10.13
C HIS A 88 -6.73 5.65 -9.04
N VAL A 89 -7.22 4.49 -8.59
CA VAL A 89 -8.23 4.40 -7.53
C VAL A 89 -7.69 3.54 -6.40
N PHE A 90 -7.21 4.19 -5.33
CA PHE A 90 -6.66 3.48 -4.19
C PHE A 90 -7.70 3.26 -3.09
N HIS A 91 -7.79 2.02 -2.63
CA HIS A 91 -8.58 1.60 -1.46
C HIS A 91 -7.64 1.19 -0.31
N LEU A 92 -7.98 1.62 0.91
CA LEU A 92 -7.35 1.16 2.13
C LEU A 92 -8.31 0.27 2.90
N HIS A 93 -8.03 -1.03 2.91
CA HIS A 93 -8.83 -1.99 3.65
C HIS A 93 -8.73 -1.79 5.16
N GLY A 94 -9.83 -1.96 5.89
CA GLY A 94 -9.89 -1.90 7.35
C GLY A 94 -9.88 -0.50 7.96
N TYR A 95 -9.79 0.55 7.16
CA TYR A 95 -9.77 1.95 7.59
C TYR A 95 -10.64 2.86 6.73
N SER A 96 -11.19 3.89 7.39
CA SER A 96 -11.60 5.10 6.69
C SER A 96 -10.58 6.20 6.98
N PHE A 97 -10.27 7.00 5.99
CA PHE A 97 -9.35 8.13 6.08
C PHE A 97 -10.04 9.46 5.74
N LEU A 98 -9.43 10.54 6.18
CA LEU A 98 -9.80 11.92 5.84
C LEU A 98 -8.94 12.37 4.67
N VAL A 99 -9.54 12.85 3.59
CA VAL A 99 -8.82 13.45 2.46
C VAL A 99 -8.49 14.89 2.82
N VAL A 100 -7.24 15.14 3.21
CA VAL A 100 -6.81 16.46 3.71
C VAL A 100 -6.06 17.29 2.67
N GLY A 101 -5.57 16.67 1.60
CA GLY A 101 -4.89 17.38 0.52
C GLY A 101 -5.11 16.67 -0.82
N VAL A 102 -5.28 17.47 -1.86
CA VAL A 102 -5.27 17.03 -3.26
C VAL A 102 -4.49 18.09 -4.05
N ALA A 103 -3.56 17.65 -4.88
CA ALA A 103 -2.75 18.54 -5.68
C ALA A 103 -2.43 17.90 -7.04
N GLN A 104 -2.09 18.74 -8.01
CA GLN A 104 -1.48 18.35 -9.26
C GLN A 104 0.02 18.55 -9.16
N VAL A 105 0.83 17.60 -9.62
CA VAL A 105 2.27 17.73 -9.67
C VAL A 105 2.74 17.94 -11.12
N PRO A 106 3.86 18.65 -11.35
CA PRO A 106 4.25 19.04 -12.71
C PRO A 106 4.85 17.89 -13.54
N GLY A 107 4.91 16.68 -13.00
CA GLY A 107 5.50 15.50 -13.64
C GLY A 107 6.16 14.60 -12.60
N PHE A 108 7.17 13.86 -13.02
CA PHE A 108 7.93 12.99 -12.12
C PHE A 108 8.60 13.80 -11.00
N LEU A 109 8.35 13.39 -9.75
CA LEU A 109 9.03 13.89 -8.56
C LEU A 109 9.68 12.69 -7.84
N ASP A 110 10.98 12.79 -7.53
CA ASP A 110 11.62 11.78 -6.69
C ASP A 110 11.14 11.87 -5.23
N ALA A 111 11.40 10.83 -4.46
CA ALA A 111 10.91 10.72 -3.08
C ALA A 111 11.44 11.84 -2.16
N GLU A 112 12.67 12.30 -2.36
CA GLU A 112 13.28 13.37 -1.56
C GLU A 112 12.61 14.72 -1.86
N THR A 113 12.35 15.00 -3.14
CA THR A 113 11.62 16.21 -3.57
C THR A 113 10.19 16.20 -3.04
N ILE A 114 9.46 15.07 -3.09
CA ILE A 114 8.12 14.95 -2.53
C ILE A 114 8.13 15.26 -1.02
N GLN A 115 9.08 14.67 -0.30
CA GLN A 115 9.21 14.87 1.14
C GLN A 115 9.49 16.34 1.47
N ARG A 116 10.45 16.97 0.78
CA ARG A 116 10.79 18.38 0.96
C ARG A 116 9.61 19.29 0.66
N LEU A 117 8.96 19.13 -0.49
CA LEU A 117 7.80 19.96 -0.87
C LEU A 117 6.63 19.81 0.12
N ASN A 118 6.41 18.61 0.68
CA ASN A 118 5.38 18.45 1.70
C ASN A 118 5.75 19.15 3.01
N GLN A 119 7.00 19.05 3.45
CA GLN A 119 7.49 19.72 4.66
C GLN A 119 7.44 21.25 4.55
N GLU A 120 7.72 21.80 3.37
CA GLU A 120 7.64 23.21 3.06
C GLU A 120 6.19 23.69 2.80
N GLY A 121 5.19 22.79 2.83
CA GLY A 121 3.80 23.13 2.53
C GLY A 121 3.51 23.40 1.06
N GLN A 122 4.46 23.15 0.17
CA GLN A 122 4.36 23.45 -1.27
C GLN A 122 3.65 22.33 -2.05
N LEU A 123 3.75 21.07 -1.58
CA LEU A 123 3.06 19.96 -2.25
C LEU A 123 1.53 20.10 -2.16
N PHE A 124 1.04 20.56 -1.01
CA PHE A 124 -0.38 20.83 -0.77
C PHE A 124 -0.55 22.25 -0.21
N PRO A 125 -0.60 23.29 -1.06
CA PRO A 125 -0.72 24.67 -0.60
C PRO A 125 -1.97 24.97 0.23
N SER A 126 -3.02 24.15 0.06
CA SER A 126 -4.30 24.30 0.76
C SER A 126 -4.77 22.95 1.30
N LYS A 127 -4.21 22.52 2.46
CA LYS A 127 -4.75 21.35 3.16
C LYS A 127 -6.09 21.70 3.82
N ASN A 128 -7.12 20.88 3.55
CA ASN A 128 -8.41 20.99 4.25
C ASN A 128 -8.34 20.23 5.59
N LEU A 129 -8.12 20.96 6.67
CA LEU A 129 -8.09 20.42 8.03
C LEU A 129 -9.40 20.66 8.80
N VAL A 130 -10.34 21.42 8.21
CA VAL A 130 -11.63 21.75 8.81
C VAL A 130 -12.70 21.00 8.02
N ASN A 131 -13.28 19.98 8.62
CA ASN A 131 -14.33 19.14 8.00
C ASN A 131 -13.92 18.47 6.66
N PRO A 132 -12.78 17.75 6.62
CA PRO A 132 -12.36 17.01 5.44
C PRO A 132 -13.30 15.83 5.14
N VAL A 133 -13.40 15.46 3.86
CA VAL A 133 -14.22 14.32 3.43
C VAL A 133 -13.64 13.02 3.97
N ARG A 134 -14.51 12.17 4.56
CA ARG A 134 -14.16 10.83 5.02
C ARG A 134 -14.50 9.80 3.96
N LYS A 135 -13.52 8.93 3.63
CA LYS A 135 -13.62 7.88 2.63
C LYS A 135 -12.76 6.67 3.03
N ASP A 136 -12.88 5.57 2.31
CA ASP A 136 -11.99 4.42 2.32
C ASP A 136 -11.31 4.20 0.95
N THR A 137 -11.81 4.91 -0.06
CA THR A 137 -11.37 4.82 -1.45
C THR A 137 -11.22 6.23 -2.02
N VAL A 138 -10.11 6.48 -2.73
CA VAL A 138 -9.81 7.79 -3.31
C VAL A 138 -9.28 7.67 -4.73
N THR A 139 -9.73 8.56 -5.61
CA THR A 139 -9.14 8.71 -6.94
C THR A 139 -7.94 9.65 -6.86
N ILE A 140 -6.82 9.22 -7.41
CA ILE A 140 -5.62 10.03 -7.62
C ILE A 140 -5.56 10.34 -9.10
N PRO A 141 -5.75 11.59 -9.51
CA PRO A 141 -5.67 11.98 -10.91
C PRO A 141 -4.28 11.74 -11.48
N LYS A 142 -4.21 11.57 -12.77
CA LYS A 142 -2.96 11.57 -13.54
C LYS A 142 -2.05 12.71 -13.10
N PHE A 143 -0.78 12.40 -12.75
CA PHE A 143 0.15 13.34 -12.12
C PHE A 143 -0.44 14.03 -10.88
N GLY A 144 -1.25 13.31 -10.13
CA GLY A 144 -1.86 13.82 -8.91
C GLY A 144 -1.10 13.42 -7.65
N ALA A 145 -1.32 14.19 -6.59
CA ALA A 145 -0.91 13.85 -5.23
C ALA A 145 -2.11 13.96 -4.30
N VAL A 146 -2.23 13.04 -3.34
CA VAL A 146 -3.24 13.10 -2.28
C VAL A 146 -2.59 12.89 -0.92
N ALA A 147 -3.10 13.63 0.08
CA ALA A 147 -2.77 13.45 1.48
C ALA A 147 -3.98 12.92 2.23
N LEU A 148 -3.82 11.76 2.85
CA LEU A 148 -4.84 11.04 3.59
C LEU A 148 -4.45 10.99 5.06
N ARG A 149 -5.40 11.22 5.98
CA ARG A 149 -5.16 11.06 7.42
C ARG A 149 -6.09 10.03 8.02
N PHE A 150 -5.55 9.16 8.86
CA PHE A 150 -6.33 8.23 9.66
C PHE A 150 -5.67 7.96 11.01
N LYS A 151 -6.44 7.38 11.93
CA LYS A 151 -5.94 6.92 13.22
C LYS A 151 -5.61 5.44 13.10
N ALA A 152 -4.38 5.06 13.44
CA ALA A 152 -3.92 3.67 13.42
C ALA A 152 -4.40 2.90 14.67
N ASP A 153 -5.71 2.74 14.82
CA ASP A 153 -6.38 2.16 16.00
C ASP A 153 -6.93 0.75 15.79
N ASN A 154 -6.79 0.21 14.59
CA ASN A 154 -7.18 -1.15 14.23
C ASN A 154 -5.93 -2.00 13.94
N PRO A 155 -5.37 -2.74 14.93
CA PRO A 155 -4.16 -3.53 14.73
C PRO A 155 -4.36 -4.68 13.76
N GLY A 156 -3.37 -4.92 12.89
CA GLY A 156 -3.42 -5.98 11.89
C GLY A 156 -2.59 -5.67 10.65
N TYR A 157 -2.81 -6.48 9.59
CA TYR A 157 -2.25 -6.27 8.27
C TYR A 157 -3.36 -5.79 7.33
N TRP A 158 -3.18 -4.60 6.77
CA TRP A 158 -4.18 -3.92 5.96
C TRP A 158 -3.60 -3.58 4.60
N ILE A 159 -4.28 -3.97 3.53
CA ILE A 159 -3.82 -3.69 2.18
C ILE A 159 -4.29 -2.32 1.71
N LEU A 160 -3.35 -1.55 1.18
CA LEU A 160 -3.61 -0.37 0.36
C LEU A 160 -3.38 -0.78 -1.09
N ARG A 161 -4.36 -0.61 -1.97
CA ARG A 161 -4.38 -1.19 -3.31
C ARG A 161 -4.98 -0.26 -4.34
N ASP A 162 -4.45 -0.28 -5.58
CA ASP A 162 -5.15 0.25 -6.76
C ASP A 162 -6.25 -0.72 -7.20
N GLU A 163 -7.50 -0.33 -7.07
CA GLU A 163 -8.69 -1.14 -7.33
C GLU A 163 -9.10 -1.19 -8.82
N ARG A 164 -8.36 -0.59 -9.72
CA ARG A 164 -8.67 -0.73 -11.13
C ARG A 164 -8.53 -2.19 -11.57
N SER A 165 -9.55 -2.72 -12.24
CA SER A 165 -9.74 -4.14 -12.53
C SER A 165 -8.58 -4.87 -13.21
N ASN A 166 -7.71 -4.15 -13.90
CA ASN A 166 -6.55 -4.69 -14.59
C ASN A 166 -5.21 -4.42 -13.86
N GLN A 167 -5.23 -3.81 -12.68
CA GLN A 167 -4.03 -3.36 -11.96
C GLN A 167 -3.72 -4.18 -10.70
N TRP A 168 -4.69 -4.90 -10.15
CA TRP A 168 -4.52 -5.60 -8.87
C TRP A 168 -3.44 -6.70 -8.85
N THR A 169 -2.99 -7.15 -10.01
CA THR A 169 -1.88 -8.12 -10.14
C THR A 169 -0.55 -7.47 -10.54
N ARG A 170 -0.51 -6.13 -10.63
CA ARG A 170 0.63 -5.43 -11.24
C ARG A 170 1.61 -4.80 -10.26
N GLY A 171 1.43 -5.03 -8.96
CA GLY A 171 2.40 -4.62 -7.95
C GLY A 171 2.17 -3.24 -7.34
N LEU A 172 1.01 -2.60 -7.54
CA LEU A 172 0.62 -1.33 -6.90
C LEU A 172 -0.04 -1.54 -5.53
N ASP A 173 0.43 -2.52 -4.77
CA ASP A 173 -0.08 -2.82 -3.44
C ASP A 173 0.96 -2.50 -2.36
N VAL A 174 0.48 -2.13 -1.18
CA VAL A 174 1.29 -1.98 0.03
C VAL A 174 0.52 -2.55 1.20
N VAL A 175 1.17 -3.31 2.05
CA VAL A 175 0.61 -3.78 3.32
C VAL A 175 1.01 -2.82 4.43
N LEU A 176 0.03 -2.27 5.12
CA LEU A 176 0.22 -1.50 6.35
C LEU A 176 0.09 -2.47 7.54
N GLN A 177 1.18 -2.71 8.24
CA GLN A 177 1.16 -3.44 9.51
C GLN A 177 0.97 -2.42 10.63
N VAL A 178 -0.21 -2.41 11.24
CA VAL A 178 -0.54 -1.54 12.38
C VAL A 178 -0.36 -2.30 13.68
N GLY A 179 0.52 -1.80 14.53
CA GLY A 179 0.89 -2.46 15.78
C GLY A 179 1.81 -3.67 15.60
N ASP A 180 2.09 -4.32 16.71
CA ASP A 180 2.89 -5.55 16.74
C ASP A 180 1.98 -6.79 16.80
N THR A 181 2.56 -7.97 16.60
CA THR A 181 1.82 -9.24 16.63
C THR A 181 1.12 -9.51 17.97
N SER A 182 1.59 -8.91 19.06
CA SER A 182 0.94 -8.96 20.37
C SER A 182 -0.35 -8.17 20.45
N ASP A 183 -0.53 -7.18 19.57
CA ASP A 183 -1.74 -6.36 19.47
C ASP A 183 -2.85 -7.02 18.65
N PHE A 184 -2.51 -8.04 17.84
CA PHE A 184 -3.43 -8.64 16.89
C PHE A 184 -4.42 -9.57 17.58
N VAL A 185 -5.65 -9.59 17.06
CA VAL A 185 -6.65 -10.58 17.46
C VAL A 185 -6.17 -11.96 17.02
N LYS A 186 -6.11 -12.88 17.98
CA LYS A 186 -5.72 -14.26 17.70
C LYS A 186 -6.86 -14.99 16.97
N PRO A 187 -6.56 -15.72 15.90
CA PRO A 187 -7.57 -16.55 15.25
C PRO A 187 -8.02 -17.68 16.19
N PRO A 188 -9.23 -18.24 16.00
CA PRO A 188 -9.66 -19.44 16.70
C PRO A 188 -8.67 -20.61 16.55
N PRO A 189 -8.60 -21.55 17.51
CA PRO A 189 -7.65 -22.66 17.44
C PRO A 189 -7.78 -23.56 16.23
N ASP A 190 -9.00 -23.68 15.69
CA ASP A 190 -9.39 -24.48 14.52
C ASP A 190 -9.44 -23.65 13.22
N PHE A 191 -8.86 -22.44 13.21
CA PHE A 191 -8.87 -21.58 12.03
C PHE A 191 -8.13 -22.26 10.87
N PRO A 192 -8.73 -22.30 9.66
CA PRO A 192 -8.12 -22.96 8.50
C PRO A 192 -6.76 -22.38 8.15
N LYS A 193 -5.81 -23.26 7.79
CA LYS A 193 -4.47 -22.88 7.34
C LYS A 193 -4.28 -23.23 5.86
N CYS A 194 -3.57 -22.37 5.14
CA CYS A 194 -3.11 -22.68 3.80
C CYS A 194 -2.16 -23.90 3.85
N GLY A 195 -2.29 -24.82 2.88
CA GLY A 195 -1.53 -26.07 2.85
C GLY A 195 -2.12 -27.21 3.70
N SER A 196 -3.06 -26.94 4.59
CA SER A 196 -3.77 -27.97 5.37
C SER A 196 -5.08 -28.45 4.74
N TYR A 197 -5.43 -27.91 3.57
CA TYR A 197 -6.63 -28.35 2.86
C TYR A 197 -6.45 -29.77 2.33
N VAL A 198 -7.19 -30.70 2.94
CA VAL A 198 -7.41 -32.05 2.39
C VAL A 198 -8.71 -32.00 1.61
N GLY A 199 -8.62 -32.06 0.28
CA GLY A 199 -9.81 -32.10 -0.58
C GLY A 199 -10.79 -33.19 -0.16
N PRO A 200 -12.07 -33.09 -0.57
CA PRO A 200 -13.04 -34.14 -0.26
C PRO A 200 -12.50 -35.49 -0.76
N HIS A 201 -12.61 -36.53 0.07
CA HIS A 201 -12.33 -37.87 -0.36
C HIS A 201 -13.37 -38.24 -1.40
N TYR A 202 -13.03 -38.12 -2.66
CA TYR A 202 -13.84 -38.70 -3.73
C TYR A 202 -13.64 -40.22 -3.66
N PHE A 203 -14.61 -40.89 -3.13
CA PHE A 203 -14.73 -42.35 -3.36
C PHE A 203 -15.11 -42.48 -4.84
N LEU A 204 -14.14 -42.83 -5.67
CA LEU A 204 -14.44 -43.38 -6.98
C LEU A 204 -15.15 -44.72 -6.73
N ILE A 205 -16.46 -44.74 -6.91
CA ILE A 205 -17.28 -45.96 -6.94
C ILE A 205 -17.13 -46.56 -8.32
#